data_dafc9dcf266ad94bdd4f437d8b1bb8d7
#
_entry.id   dafc9dcf266ad94bdd4f437d8b1bb8d7
#
_cell.length_a   1.000
_cell.length_b   1.000
_cell.length_c   1.000
_cell.angle_alpha   90.00
_cell.angle_beta   90.00
_cell.angle_gamma   90.00
#
_symmetry.space_group_name_H-M   'P 1'
#
loop_
_entity.id
_entity.type
_entity.pdbx_description
1 polymer ?
#
loop_
_entity_poly.entity_id
_entity_poly.type
_entity_poly.pdbx_seq_one_letter_code
_entity_poly.pdbx_strand_id
1 'polypeptide(L)'
;MPLVCVCSPKGGVGKTTMAANLAHALARGGSKVLAIDFDVQNALRLHFGVPLADSRGFVAKSAESSDWSQSILTTGGNIFVLPYGDVTEDQRIGFEDNLTRDPNFLSRGLHTVLNYPGLVIIADFPPGPGPALKAMTALADMHLVVMLADTASLSLLPQIEKEKMIGGALNHRGGHYFVLNQSDSRRNISRDVTAFMQQRLGDRLMGVVNRDESVAEANASQQSIFDFSPVSAAAFDIELIAKRLAALLDIKVGDGELHAPLKPR
;
A
#
# COMPACT_ATOMS: atom_id res chain seq x y z
N MET A 1 -5.69 0.80 -15.95
CA MET A 1 -4.99 1.49 -14.84
C MET A 1 -4.85 0.50 -13.71
N PRO A 2 -3.63 0.17 -13.30
CA PRO A 2 -3.40 -0.77 -12.20
C PRO A 2 -3.79 -0.19 -10.84
N LEU A 3 -4.58 -0.96 -10.05
CA LEU A 3 -5.01 -0.61 -8.70
C LEU A 3 -4.66 -1.74 -7.73
N VAL A 4 -3.80 -1.43 -6.77
CA VAL A 4 -3.30 -2.37 -5.75
C VAL A 4 -3.81 -1.96 -4.38
N CYS A 5 -4.52 -2.86 -3.71
CA CYS A 5 -4.91 -2.70 -2.31
C CYS A 5 -3.85 -3.33 -1.40
N VAL A 6 -3.17 -2.50 -0.61
CA VAL A 6 -2.25 -2.98 0.43
C VAL A 6 -3.04 -3.17 1.71
N CYS A 7 -3.21 -4.41 2.12
CA CYS A 7 -4.06 -4.80 3.25
C CYS A 7 -3.37 -5.78 4.19
N SER A 8 -3.93 -5.98 5.35
CA SER A 8 -3.46 -6.99 6.30
C SER A 8 -4.56 -7.41 7.27
N PRO A 9 -4.56 -8.65 7.77
CA PRO A 9 -5.54 -9.12 8.74
C PRO A 9 -5.30 -8.55 10.15
N LYS A 10 -4.10 -8.03 10.45
CA LYS A 10 -3.75 -7.47 11.76
C LYS A 10 -2.95 -6.16 11.64
N GLY A 11 -3.00 -5.35 12.71
CA GLY A 11 -2.23 -4.11 12.81
C GLY A 11 -0.74 -4.32 13.06
N GLY A 12 0.07 -3.28 12.83
CA GLY A 12 1.49 -3.26 13.16
C GLY A 12 2.41 -4.09 12.26
N VAL A 13 1.93 -4.57 11.12
CA VAL A 13 2.73 -5.40 10.18
C VAL A 13 3.56 -4.57 9.19
N GLY A 14 3.44 -3.25 9.18
CA GLY A 14 4.16 -2.35 8.26
C GLY A 14 3.46 -2.14 6.91
N LYS A 15 2.11 -2.25 6.85
CA LYS A 15 1.33 -2.00 5.62
C LYS A 15 1.61 -0.63 5.01
N THR A 16 1.40 0.42 5.78
CA THR A 16 1.58 1.82 5.35
C THR A 16 2.99 2.08 4.85
N THR A 17 3.99 1.58 5.57
CA THR A 17 5.39 1.63 5.15
C THR A 17 5.62 0.90 3.83
N MET A 18 5.01 -0.28 3.66
CA MET A 18 5.07 -1.05 2.42
C MET A 18 4.40 -0.29 1.27
N ALA A 19 3.18 0.22 1.48
CA ALA A 19 2.44 1.00 0.48
C ALA A 19 3.25 2.21 0.01
N ALA A 20 3.81 2.97 0.94
CA ALA A 20 4.62 4.15 0.64
C ALA A 20 5.89 3.80 -0.14
N ASN A 21 6.66 2.81 0.31
CA ASN A 21 7.91 2.46 -0.35
C ASN A 21 7.69 1.76 -1.71
N LEU A 22 6.58 1.03 -1.90
CA LEU A 22 6.18 0.54 -3.23
C LEU A 22 5.84 1.70 -4.18
N ALA A 23 5.13 2.73 -3.69
CA ALA A 23 4.86 3.93 -4.48
C ALA A 23 6.16 4.63 -4.89
N HIS A 24 7.12 4.76 -3.97
CA HIS A 24 8.45 5.31 -4.29
C HIS A 24 9.20 4.45 -5.32
N ALA A 25 9.23 3.13 -5.16
CA ALA A 25 9.92 2.22 -6.08
C ALA A 25 9.34 2.31 -7.50
N LEU A 26 8.01 2.31 -7.64
CA LEU A 26 7.33 2.43 -8.93
C LEU A 26 7.56 3.80 -9.57
N ALA A 27 7.53 4.87 -8.78
CA ALA A 27 7.78 6.23 -9.28
C ALA A 27 9.24 6.41 -9.75
N ARG A 28 10.21 5.83 -9.05
CA ARG A 28 11.62 5.76 -9.46
C ARG A 28 11.78 5.01 -10.80
N GLY A 29 10.94 4.00 -11.05
CA GLY A 29 10.84 3.32 -12.33
C GLY A 29 10.09 4.11 -13.42
N GLY A 30 9.75 5.39 -13.19
CA GLY A 30 9.12 6.27 -14.18
C GLY A 30 7.59 6.27 -14.19
N SER A 31 6.93 5.47 -13.34
CA SER A 31 5.47 5.45 -13.26
C SER A 31 4.94 6.70 -12.55
N LYS A 32 3.74 7.16 -12.95
CA LYS A 32 2.96 8.10 -12.13
C LYS A 32 2.18 7.29 -11.11
N VAL A 33 2.32 7.61 -9.83
CA VAL A 33 1.71 6.85 -8.74
C VAL A 33 0.81 7.74 -7.89
N LEU A 34 -0.41 7.30 -7.63
CA LEU A 34 -1.28 7.87 -6.61
C LEU A 34 -1.33 6.93 -5.40
N ALA A 35 -0.86 7.40 -4.27
CA ALA A 35 -1.02 6.74 -2.98
C ALA A 35 -2.30 7.24 -2.31
N ILE A 36 -3.24 6.34 -1.97
CA ILE A 36 -4.51 6.69 -1.30
C ILE A 36 -4.49 6.11 0.12
N ASP A 37 -4.78 6.94 1.11
CA ASP A 37 -4.90 6.53 2.50
C ASP A 37 -6.37 6.35 2.89
N PHE A 38 -6.75 5.13 3.25
CA PHE A 38 -8.08 4.80 3.79
C PHE A 38 -8.05 4.54 5.31
N ASP A 39 -6.89 4.71 5.96
CA ASP A 39 -6.76 4.56 7.40
C ASP A 39 -7.02 5.90 8.11
N VAL A 40 -7.90 5.88 9.10
CA VAL A 40 -8.21 7.06 9.94
C VAL A 40 -6.97 7.63 10.64
N GLN A 41 -5.91 6.82 10.81
CA GLN A 41 -4.64 7.29 11.35
C GLN A 41 -3.92 8.28 10.43
N ASN A 42 -4.29 8.36 9.15
CA ASN A 42 -3.80 9.30 8.16
C ASN A 42 -2.26 9.36 8.10
N ALA A 43 -1.61 8.20 8.26
CA ALA A 43 -0.16 8.11 8.43
C ALA A 43 0.59 8.01 7.09
N LEU A 44 -0.06 7.58 6.01
CA LEU A 44 0.57 7.36 4.71
C LEU A 44 1.22 8.64 4.17
N ARG A 45 0.58 9.79 4.33
CA ARG A 45 1.07 11.10 3.88
C ARG A 45 2.42 11.49 4.46
N LEU A 46 2.74 11.02 5.68
CA LEU A 46 4.00 11.35 6.36
C LEU A 46 5.21 10.74 5.66
N HIS A 47 5.05 9.59 5.01
CA HIS A 47 6.09 8.95 4.21
C HIS A 47 6.47 9.72 2.93
N PHE A 48 5.70 10.74 2.59
CA PHE A 48 5.92 11.58 1.42
C PHE A 48 6.28 13.02 1.81
N GLY A 49 6.70 13.24 3.05
CA GLY A 49 7.13 14.55 3.56
C GLY A 49 5.98 15.55 3.75
N VAL A 50 4.72 15.12 3.75
CA VAL A 50 3.59 16.00 4.07
C VAL A 50 3.65 16.32 5.57
N PRO A 51 3.60 17.62 5.96
CA PRO A 51 3.73 18.01 7.37
C PRO A 51 2.66 17.37 8.26
N LEU A 52 3.03 17.04 9.51
CA LEU A 52 2.10 16.47 10.49
C LEU A 52 0.89 17.39 10.74
N ALA A 53 1.10 18.70 10.70
CA ALA A 53 0.04 19.70 10.89
C ALA A 53 -0.89 19.87 9.68
N ASP A 54 -0.62 19.22 8.55
CA ASP A 54 -1.49 19.28 7.38
C ASP A 54 -2.72 18.38 7.60
N SER A 55 -3.88 18.98 7.77
CA SER A 55 -5.14 18.27 8.04
C SER A 55 -5.95 17.92 6.79
N ARG A 56 -5.46 18.32 5.60
CA ARG A 56 -6.19 18.11 4.34
C ARG A 56 -6.39 16.64 4.04
N GLY A 57 -7.58 16.33 3.51
CA GLY A 57 -7.90 14.99 3.04
C GLY A 57 -9.27 14.94 2.39
N PHE A 58 -9.64 13.77 1.88
CA PHE A 58 -10.85 13.63 1.08
C PHE A 58 -12.09 13.27 1.91
N VAL A 59 -11.92 12.60 3.06
CA VAL A 59 -13.06 12.02 3.80
C VAL A 59 -14.00 13.10 4.33
N ALA A 60 -13.48 14.19 4.89
CA ALA A 60 -14.30 15.29 5.40
C ALA A 60 -15.21 15.90 4.33
N LYS A 61 -14.78 15.90 3.07
CA LYS A 61 -15.52 16.46 1.94
C LYS A 61 -16.27 15.42 1.12
N SER A 62 -16.15 14.14 1.45
CA SER A 62 -16.69 13.04 0.64
C SER A 62 -18.22 13.04 0.52
N ALA A 63 -18.92 13.58 1.51
CA ALA A 63 -20.37 13.73 1.47
C ALA A 63 -20.85 14.91 0.60
N GLU A 64 -19.99 15.93 0.44
CA GLU A 64 -20.32 17.18 -0.27
C GLU A 64 -19.86 17.16 -1.74
N SER A 65 -18.79 16.41 -2.03
CA SER A 65 -18.19 16.35 -3.35
C SER A 65 -18.18 14.92 -3.89
N SER A 66 -18.65 14.76 -5.11
CA SER A 66 -18.55 13.49 -5.86
C SER A 66 -17.20 13.30 -6.55
N ASP A 67 -16.27 14.23 -6.43
CA ASP A 67 -14.89 14.14 -6.98
C ASP A 67 -13.86 14.48 -5.91
N TRP A 68 -13.12 13.46 -5.49
CA TRP A 68 -12.10 13.58 -4.44
C TRP A 68 -10.73 13.98 -4.98
N SER A 69 -10.57 14.08 -6.29
CA SER A 69 -9.31 14.49 -6.92
C SER A 69 -8.81 15.86 -6.48
N GLN A 70 -9.72 16.74 -6.06
CA GLN A 70 -9.40 18.06 -5.53
C GLN A 70 -8.66 18.04 -4.19
N SER A 71 -8.66 16.91 -3.50
CA SER A 71 -7.93 16.70 -2.23
C SER A 71 -6.55 16.07 -2.45
N ILE A 72 -6.15 15.83 -3.69
CA ILE A 72 -4.84 15.26 -4.00
C ILE A 72 -3.74 16.28 -3.71
N LEU A 73 -2.73 15.81 -2.99
CA LEU A 73 -1.51 16.54 -2.73
C LEU A 73 -0.42 16.10 -3.71
N THR A 74 0.25 17.06 -4.31
CA THR A 74 1.44 16.80 -5.12
C THR A 74 2.65 16.75 -4.20
N THR A 75 3.39 15.65 -4.25
CA THR A 75 4.67 15.49 -3.54
C THR A 75 5.83 15.55 -4.53
N GLY A 76 7.03 15.19 -4.13
CA GLY A 76 8.17 15.18 -5.05
C GLY A 76 8.07 14.04 -6.10
N GLY A 77 8.68 14.25 -7.26
CA GLY A 77 8.72 13.24 -8.33
C GLY A 77 7.37 12.98 -8.99
N ASN A 78 7.12 11.72 -9.32
CA ASN A 78 5.87 11.28 -9.98
C ASN A 78 4.86 10.72 -8.96
N ILE A 79 4.89 11.16 -7.71
CA ILE A 79 4.02 10.66 -6.63
C ILE A 79 3.00 11.72 -6.26
N PHE A 80 1.77 11.28 -6.17
CA PHE A 80 0.62 12.03 -5.69
C PHE A 80 0.05 11.31 -4.48
N VAL A 81 -0.52 12.04 -3.52
CA VAL A 81 -1.11 11.47 -2.32
C VAL A 81 -2.53 11.97 -2.15
N LEU A 82 -3.45 11.06 -1.91
CA LEU A 82 -4.82 11.37 -1.49
C LEU A 82 -4.98 10.94 -0.03
N PRO A 83 -4.76 11.88 0.93
CA PRO A 83 -4.80 11.56 2.35
C PRO A 83 -6.22 11.36 2.84
N TYR A 84 -6.40 10.55 3.89
CA TYR A 84 -7.68 10.43 4.59
C TYR A 84 -8.15 11.79 5.13
N GLY A 85 -7.24 12.54 5.74
CA GLY A 85 -7.47 13.83 6.38
C GLY A 85 -7.87 13.71 7.84
N ASP A 86 -7.93 14.87 8.51
CA ASP A 86 -8.45 14.94 9.86
C ASP A 86 -9.97 15.08 9.80
N VAL A 87 -10.68 14.22 10.50
CA VAL A 87 -12.14 14.13 10.46
C VAL A 87 -12.73 14.03 11.86
N THR A 88 -13.94 14.53 12.01
CA THR A 88 -14.75 14.26 13.20
C THR A 88 -15.28 12.81 13.19
N GLU A 89 -15.72 12.33 14.35
CA GLU A 89 -16.32 11.00 14.45
C GLU A 89 -17.55 10.87 13.55
N ASP A 90 -18.41 11.89 13.48
CA ASP A 90 -19.59 11.89 12.62
C ASP A 90 -19.22 11.82 11.12
N GLN A 91 -18.18 12.52 10.69
CA GLN A 91 -17.70 12.46 9.31
C GLN A 91 -17.16 11.07 8.97
N ARG A 92 -16.40 10.45 9.90
CA ARG A 92 -15.90 9.08 9.74
C ARG A 92 -17.05 8.08 9.60
N ILE A 93 -18.03 8.12 10.52
CA ILE A 93 -19.20 7.24 10.49
C ILE A 93 -20.00 7.45 9.21
N GLY A 94 -20.24 8.71 8.82
CA GLY A 94 -20.95 9.03 7.58
C GLY A 94 -20.25 8.49 6.33
N PHE A 95 -18.92 8.56 6.29
CA PHE A 95 -18.12 8.00 5.19
C PHE A 95 -18.25 6.47 5.12
N GLU A 96 -18.10 5.76 6.24
CA GLU A 96 -18.23 4.31 6.32
C GLU A 96 -19.65 3.82 5.97
N ASP A 97 -20.66 4.56 6.41
CA ASP A 97 -22.06 4.32 6.07
C ASP A 97 -22.31 4.45 4.57
N ASN A 98 -21.78 5.51 3.95
CA ASN A 98 -21.92 5.71 2.50
C ASN A 98 -21.23 4.59 1.71
N LEU A 99 -20.04 4.15 2.12
CA LEU A 99 -19.35 3.01 1.52
C LEU A 99 -20.16 1.71 1.60
N THR A 100 -20.97 1.56 2.64
CA THR A 100 -21.77 0.35 2.87
C THR A 100 -23.11 0.39 2.11
N ARG A 101 -23.75 1.56 2.07
CA ARG A 101 -25.11 1.74 1.51
C ARG A 101 -25.13 1.99 0.01
N ASP A 102 -24.06 2.62 -0.51
CA ASP A 102 -24.01 3.00 -1.92
C ASP A 102 -22.82 2.31 -2.62
N PRO A 103 -23.08 1.25 -3.40
CA PRO A 103 -22.03 0.52 -4.11
C PRO A 103 -21.19 1.38 -5.08
N ASN A 104 -21.72 2.53 -5.51
CA ASN A 104 -21.06 3.43 -6.45
C ASN A 104 -20.37 4.62 -5.76
N PHE A 105 -20.50 4.76 -4.44
CA PHE A 105 -19.96 5.92 -3.73
C PHE A 105 -18.45 6.09 -3.95
N LEU A 106 -17.69 5.01 -3.78
CA LEU A 106 -16.25 5.01 -3.96
C LEU A 106 -15.86 5.27 -5.43
N SER A 107 -16.48 4.58 -6.37
CA SER A 107 -16.18 4.73 -7.80
C SER A 107 -16.50 6.14 -8.33
N ARG A 108 -17.55 6.77 -7.80
CA ARG A 108 -17.84 8.18 -8.12
C ARG A 108 -16.78 9.11 -7.54
N GLY A 109 -16.43 8.95 -6.26
CA GLY A 109 -15.42 9.80 -5.61
C GLY A 109 -14.06 9.73 -6.29
N LEU A 110 -13.70 8.56 -6.79
CA LEU A 110 -12.43 8.31 -7.48
C LEU A 110 -12.52 8.41 -9.01
N HIS A 111 -13.67 8.80 -9.58
CA HIS A 111 -13.91 8.75 -11.02
C HIS A 111 -12.80 9.41 -11.85
N THR A 112 -12.37 10.61 -11.46
CA THR A 112 -11.34 11.35 -12.18
C THR A 112 -10.00 10.61 -12.18
N VAL A 113 -9.59 10.06 -11.05
CA VAL A 113 -8.32 9.32 -10.94
C VAL A 113 -8.38 7.94 -11.59
N LEU A 114 -9.54 7.26 -11.51
CA LEU A 114 -9.76 5.96 -12.15
C LEU A 114 -9.70 6.04 -13.68
N ASN A 115 -9.95 7.20 -14.27
CA ASN A 115 -9.87 7.42 -15.70
C ASN A 115 -8.58 8.12 -16.15
N TYR A 116 -7.64 8.37 -15.25
CA TYR A 116 -6.38 9.04 -15.60
C TYR A 116 -5.41 8.07 -16.31
N PRO A 117 -4.99 8.35 -17.55
CA PRO A 117 -4.14 7.43 -18.30
C PRO A 117 -2.76 7.24 -17.66
N GLY A 118 -2.30 5.98 -17.56
CA GLY A 118 -0.95 5.64 -17.10
C GLY A 118 -0.72 5.86 -15.61
N LEU A 119 -1.77 6.13 -14.82
CA LEU A 119 -1.67 6.21 -13.37
C LEU A 119 -1.66 4.81 -12.75
N VAL A 120 -0.82 4.59 -11.76
CA VAL A 120 -0.84 3.42 -10.88
C VAL A 120 -1.40 3.85 -9.52
N ILE A 121 -2.36 3.12 -8.98
CA ILE A 121 -2.92 3.40 -7.66
C ILE A 121 -2.43 2.37 -6.65
N ILE A 122 -1.87 2.86 -5.54
CA ILE A 122 -1.53 2.09 -4.33
C ILE A 122 -2.42 2.59 -3.20
N ALA A 123 -3.36 1.77 -2.76
CA ALA A 123 -4.30 2.12 -1.70
C ALA A 123 -3.94 1.41 -0.39
N ASP A 124 -3.72 2.17 0.68
CA ASP A 124 -3.45 1.66 2.03
C ASP A 124 -4.74 1.63 2.86
N PHE A 125 -4.97 0.53 3.57
CA PHE A 125 -6.20 0.30 4.33
C PHE A 125 -5.92 0.06 5.81
N PRO A 126 -6.87 0.35 6.71
CA PRO A 126 -6.79 -0.09 8.09
C PRO A 126 -6.72 -1.63 8.19
N PRO A 127 -6.24 -2.17 9.31
CA PRO A 127 -6.16 -3.62 9.48
C PRO A 127 -7.54 -4.28 9.50
N GLY A 128 -7.64 -5.45 8.88
CA GLY A 128 -8.86 -6.26 8.81
C GLY A 128 -9.82 -5.86 7.68
N PRO A 129 -10.96 -6.56 7.59
CA PRO A 129 -11.95 -6.38 6.53
C PRO A 129 -12.87 -5.19 6.84
N GLY A 130 -12.49 -3.98 6.44
CA GLY A 130 -13.32 -2.78 6.61
C GLY A 130 -14.19 -2.45 5.38
N PRO A 131 -15.17 -1.53 5.51
CA PRO A 131 -16.04 -1.10 4.42
C PRO A 131 -15.26 -0.56 3.21
N ALA A 132 -14.22 0.24 3.45
CA ALA A 132 -13.39 0.80 2.39
C ALA A 132 -12.66 -0.27 1.57
N LEU A 133 -12.04 -1.26 2.23
CA LEU A 133 -11.39 -2.38 1.54
C LEU A 133 -12.39 -3.19 0.73
N LYS A 134 -13.57 -3.48 1.32
CA LYS A 134 -14.62 -4.23 0.63
C LYS A 134 -15.14 -3.49 -0.63
N ALA A 135 -15.37 -2.19 -0.53
CA ALA A 135 -15.79 -1.37 -1.67
C ALA A 135 -14.70 -1.29 -2.75
N MET A 136 -13.42 -1.13 -2.33
CA MET A 136 -12.29 -1.05 -3.27
C MET A 136 -12.01 -2.39 -3.96
N THR A 137 -12.28 -3.52 -3.32
CA THR A 137 -12.09 -4.87 -3.88
C THR A 137 -12.79 -5.03 -5.23
N ALA A 138 -13.95 -4.40 -5.42
CA ALA A 138 -14.68 -4.41 -6.69
C ALA A 138 -13.93 -3.71 -7.85
N LEU A 139 -13.02 -2.81 -7.54
CA LEU A 139 -12.24 -1.99 -8.50
C LEU A 139 -10.80 -2.46 -8.64
N ALA A 140 -10.30 -3.23 -7.66
CA ALA A 140 -8.89 -3.58 -7.55
C ALA A 140 -8.46 -4.68 -8.54
N ASP A 141 -7.24 -4.54 -9.03
CA ASP A 141 -6.56 -5.57 -9.83
C ASP A 141 -5.77 -6.54 -8.94
N MET A 142 -5.37 -6.11 -7.73
CA MET A 142 -4.56 -6.93 -6.83
C MET A 142 -4.80 -6.56 -5.37
N HIS A 143 -4.87 -7.58 -4.50
CA HIS A 143 -4.63 -7.42 -3.08
C HIS A 143 -3.20 -7.84 -2.76
N LEU A 144 -2.43 -6.93 -2.15
CA LEU A 144 -1.12 -7.21 -1.59
C LEU A 144 -1.26 -7.34 -0.06
N VAL A 145 -1.28 -8.57 0.42
CA VAL A 145 -1.48 -8.89 1.83
C VAL A 145 -0.15 -8.86 2.56
N VAL A 146 0.04 -7.90 3.45
CA VAL A 146 1.26 -7.78 4.26
C VAL A 146 1.10 -8.55 5.56
N MET A 147 2.05 -9.44 5.83
CA MET A 147 2.10 -10.30 7.02
C MET A 147 3.49 -10.25 7.65
N LEU A 148 3.60 -10.56 8.93
CA LEU A 148 4.89 -10.79 9.58
C LEU A 148 5.32 -12.27 9.44
N ALA A 149 6.63 -12.51 9.49
CA ALA A 149 7.18 -13.85 9.59
C ALA A 149 7.08 -14.37 11.05
N ASP A 150 5.82 -14.46 11.56
CA ASP A 150 5.50 -14.89 12.93
C ASP A 150 4.31 -15.86 12.97
N THR A 151 4.15 -16.56 14.09
CA THR A 151 3.07 -17.54 14.30
C THR A 151 1.68 -16.91 14.32
N ALA A 152 1.57 -15.68 14.80
CA ALA A 152 0.28 -14.97 14.83
C ALA A 152 -0.23 -14.66 13.42
N SER A 153 0.66 -14.22 12.52
CA SER A 153 0.33 -14.04 11.10
C SER A 153 -0.01 -15.36 10.42
N LEU A 154 0.80 -16.42 10.69
CA LEU A 154 0.58 -17.75 10.14
C LEU A 154 -0.81 -18.30 10.51
N SER A 155 -1.26 -18.10 11.74
CA SER A 155 -2.57 -18.60 12.22
C SER A 155 -3.76 -17.99 11.49
N LEU A 156 -3.58 -16.83 10.84
CA LEU A 156 -4.63 -16.14 10.08
C LEU A 156 -4.70 -16.60 8.61
N LEU A 157 -3.66 -17.28 8.12
CA LEU A 157 -3.59 -17.69 6.71
C LEU A 157 -4.83 -18.45 6.21
N PRO A 158 -5.41 -19.44 6.96
CA PRO A 158 -6.60 -20.14 6.51
C PRO A 158 -7.84 -19.24 6.35
N GLN A 159 -7.93 -18.15 7.11
CA GLN A 159 -9.03 -17.20 7.01
C GLN A 159 -8.83 -16.24 5.83
N ILE A 160 -7.57 -15.86 5.57
CA ILE A 160 -7.21 -15.04 4.40
C ILE A 160 -7.48 -15.83 3.12
N GLU A 161 -7.08 -17.11 3.05
CA GLU A 161 -7.33 -17.99 1.90
C GLU A 161 -8.84 -18.21 1.63
N LYS A 162 -9.68 -18.04 2.64
CA LYS A 162 -11.15 -18.02 2.52
C LYS A 162 -11.72 -16.63 2.27
N GLU A 163 -10.86 -15.66 1.98
CA GLU A 163 -11.20 -14.25 1.66
C GLU A 163 -11.94 -13.49 2.78
N LYS A 164 -12.00 -14.04 3.99
CA LYS A 164 -12.76 -13.46 5.10
C LYS A 164 -12.09 -12.24 5.73
N MET A 165 -10.77 -12.10 5.56
CA MET A 165 -9.96 -11.07 6.24
C MET A 165 -9.43 -9.98 5.30
N ILE A 166 -9.79 -10.03 4.03
CA ILE A 166 -9.20 -9.19 2.96
C ILE A 166 -10.25 -8.57 2.01
N GLY A 167 -11.46 -8.35 2.51
CA GLY A 167 -12.49 -7.64 1.74
C GLY A 167 -13.31 -8.50 0.76
N GLY A 168 -12.95 -9.76 0.54
CA GLY A 168 -13.63 -10.68 -0.37
C GLY A 168 -12.84 -11.01 -1.64
N ALA A 169 -13.49 -11.70 -2.57
CA ALA A 169 -12.90 -12.08 -3.86
C ALA A 169 -12.72 -10.86 -4.78
N LEU A 170 -11.60 -10.83 -5.47
CA LEU A 170 -11.33 -9.84 -6.52
C LEU A 170 -12.13 -10.17 -7.80
N ASN A 171 -12.52 -9.14 -8.55
CA ASN A 171 -13.15 -9.32 -9.85
C ASN A 171 -12.15 -9.83 -10.90
N HIS A 172 -12.47 -10.94 -11.53
CA HIS A 172 -12.02 -11.57 -12.80
C HIS A 172 -10.55 -11.56 -13.27
N ARG A 173 -9.67 -10.67 -12.83
CA ARG A 173 -8.27 -10.60 -13.30
C ARG A 173 -7.23 -10.52 -12.19
N GLY A 174 -7.64 -10.24 -10.97
CA GLY A 174 -6.77 -10.02 -9.85
C GLY A 174 -6.51 -11.27 -9.02
N GLY A 175 -5.50 -11.17 -8.16
CA GLY A 175 -5.12 -12.23 -7.22
C GLY A 175 -4.76 -11.67 -5.87
N HIS A 176 -4.78 -12.55 -4.87
CA HIS A 176 -4.25 -12.26 -3.55
C HIS A 176 -2.78 -12.67 -3.53
N TYR A 177 -1.91 -11.69 -3.42
CA TYR A 177 -0.48 -11.86 -3.30
C TYR A 177 -0.02 -11.47 -1.90
N PHE A 178 1.10 -12.02 -1.47
CA PHE A 178 1.55 -11.91 -0.10
C PHE A 178 2.96 -11.34 -0.03
N VAL A 179 3.21 -10.53 1.00
CA VAL A 179 4.54 -10.10 1.40
C VAL A 179 4.75 -10.49 2.85
N LEU A 180 5.84 -11.19 3.12
CA LEU A 180 6.32 -11.39 4.48
C LEU A 180 7.25 -10.25 4.84
N ASN A 181 6.84 -9.44 5.79
CA ASN A 181 7.60 -8.30 6.26
C ASN A 181 8.34 -8.58 7.56
N GLN A 182 9.41 -7.87 7.81
CA GLN A 182 10.24 -7.94 9.01
C GLN A 182 10.75 -9.36 9.32
N SER A 183 11.11 -10.13 8.29
CA SER A 183 11.71 -11.45 8.46
C SER A 183 13.10 -11.30 9.08
N ASP A 184 13.35 -12.03 10.17
CA ASP A 184 14.66 -12.05 10.84
C ASP A 184 15.26 -13.47 10.77
N SER A 185 16.22 -13.66 9.88
CA SER A 185 16.87 -14.96 9.66
C SER A 185 17.66 -15.48 10.87
N ARG A 186 17.97 -14.63 11.87
CA ARG A 186 18.61 -15.03 13.13
C ARG A 186 17.64 -15.74 14.07
N ARG A 187 16.33 -15.57 13.88
CA ARG A 187 15.28 -16.18 14.71
C ARG A 187 14.77 -17.44 14.04
N ASN A 188 14.85 -18.60 14.73
CA ASN A 188 14.38 -19.88 14.22
C ASN A 188 12.93 -19.82 13.74
N ILE A 189 12.04 -19.30 14.58
CA ILE A 189 10.62 -19.21 14.25
C ILE A 189 10.36 -18.38 12.97
N SER A 190 11.11 -17.29 12.74
CA SER A 190 10.97 -16.48 11.54
C SER A 190 11.41 -17.25 10.30
N ARG A 191 12.49 -18.02 10.38
CA ARG A 191 12.94 -18.90 9.29
C ARG A 191 11.92 -19.97 8.97
N ASP A 192 11.41 -20.66 9.99
CA ASP A 192 10.45 -21.76 9.83
C ASP A 192 9.13 -21.26 9.21
N VAL A 193 8.61 -20.12 9.70
CA VAL A 193 7.42 -19.48 9.13
C VAL A 193 7.67 -19.05 7.70
N THR A 194 8.82 -18.42 7.42
CA THR A 194 9.17 -18.01 6.05
C THR A 194 9.23 -19.22 5.10
N ALA A 195 9.90 -20.28 5.48
CA ALA A 195 10.00 -21.50 4.67
C ALA A 195 8.63 -22.13 4.42
N PHE A 196 7.79 -22.23 5.46
CA PHE A 196 6.42 -22.73 5.33
C PHE A 196 5.60 -21.88 4.37
N MET A 197 5.64 -20.53 4.52
CA MET A 197 4.87 -19.63 3.68
C MET A 197 5.34 -19.65 2.22
N GLN A 198 6.65 -19.79 1.99
CA GLN A 198 7.21 -19.96 0.64
C GLN A 198 6.67 -21.22 -0.03
N GLN A 199 6.67 -22.34 0.68
CA GLN A 199 6.14 -23.61 0.17
C GLN A 199 4.62 -23.54 -0.06
N ARG A 200 3.87 -22.93 0.87
CA ARG A 200 2.39 -22.88 0.83
C ARG A 200 1.85 -21.95 -0.22
N LEU A 201 2.47 -20.77 -0.38
CA LEU A 201 1.98 -19.72 -1.25
C LEU A 201 2.55 -19.80 -2.67
N GLY A 202 3.75 -20.37 -2.82
CA GLY A 202 4.43 -20.48 -4.12
C GLY A 202 4.53 -19.11 -4.81
N ASP A 203 4.07 -19.02 -6.05
CA ASP A 203 4.13 -17.78 -6.85
C ASP A 203 3.28 -16.63 -6.31
N ARG A 204 2.34 -16.91 -5.39
CA ARG A 204 1.58 -15.86 -4.71
C ARG A 204 2.39 -15.11 -3.66
N LEU A 205 3.54 -15.64 -3.21
CA LEU A 205 4.46 -14.90 -2.34
C LEU A 205 5.31 -13.96 -3.18
N MET A 206 4.98 -12.65 -3.16
CA MET A 206 5.68 -11.62 -3.92
C MET A 206 7.11 -11.41 -3.45
N GLY A 207 7.35 -11.56 -2.15
CA GLY A 207 8.68 -11.41 -1.58
C GLY A 207 8.70 -11.50 -0.06
N VAL A 208 9.90 -11.49 0.45
CA VAL A 208 10.21 -11.46 1.89
C VAL A 208 11.06 -10.22 2.12
N VAL A 209 10.62 -9.33 3.00
CA VAL A 209 11.38 -8.15 3.39
C VAL A 209 12.07 -8.42 4.70
N ASN A 210 13.39 -8.33 4.69
CA ASN A 210 14.21 -8.52 5.87
C ASN A 210 13.96 -7.39 6.88
N ARG A 211 14.03 -7.75 8.18
CA ARG A 211 14.02 -6.76 9.24
C ARG A 211 15.24 -5.87 9.13
N ASP A 212 15.00 -4.57 8.98
CA ASP A 212 16.02 -3.55 8.78
C ASP A 212 15.64 -2.31 9.58
N GLU A 213 16.49 -1.92 10.52
CA GLU A 213 16.23 -0.76 11.38
C GLU A 213 16.24 0.55 10.59
N SER A 214 16.95 0.60 9.46
CA SER A 214 16.95 1.77 8.57
C SER A 214 15.55 2.15 8.09
N VAL A 215 14.60 1.19 8.03
CA VAL A 215 13.21 1.47 7.67
C VAL A 215 12.52 2.32 8.73
N ALA A 216 12.75 2.03 10.02
CA ALA A 216 12.18 2.81 11.11
C ALA A 216 12.80 4.22 11.17
N GLU A 217 14.10 4.33 10.93
CA GLU A 217 14.82 5.61 10.88
C GLU A 217 14.38 6.46 9.69
N ALA A 218 14.21 5.85 8.51
CA ALA A 218 13.65 6.52 7.33
C ALA A 218 12.25 7.07 7.59
N ASN A 219 11.38 6.27 8.22
CA ASN A 219 10.03 6.70 8.59
C ASN A 219 10.05 7.87 9.58
N ALA A 220 10.92 7.84 10.59
CA ALA A 220 11.09 8.93 11.55
C ALA A 220 11.57 10.22 10.87
N SER A 221 12.33 10.10 9.81
CA SER A 221 12.85 11.20 9.00
C SER A 221 11.89 11.63 7.87
N GLN A 222 10.72 11.01 7.76
CA GLN A 222 9.74 11.23 6.68
C GLN A 222 10.35 11.04 5.27
N GLN A 223 11.24 10.07 5.13
CA GLN A 223 11.93 9.75 3.87
C GLN A 223 11.58 8.34 3.40
N SER A 224 11.72 8.10 2.10
CA SER A 224 11.69 6.72 1.59
C SER A 224 12.94 5.97 2.02
N ILE A 225 12.86 4.64 2.10
CA ILE A 225 14.06 3.82 2.35
C ILE A 225 15.10 3.99 1.24
N PHE A 226 14.66 4.31 0.03
CA PHE A 226 15.54 4.50 -1.13
C PHE A 226 16.35 5.80 -1.08
N ASP A 227 15.83 6.82 -0.38
CA ASP A 227 16.54 8.09 -0.18
C ASP A 227 17.38 8.04 1.09
N PHE A 228 16.88 7.39 2.15
CA PHE A 228 17.53 7.30 3.44
C PHE A 228 18.70 6.29 3.44
N SER A 229 18.45 5.07 2.96
CA SER A 229 19.45 3.99 2.96
C SER A 229 19.29 3.10 1.71
N PRO A 230 19.71 3.61 0.51
CA PRO A 230 19.45 2.94 -0.77
C PRO A 230 20.13 1.58 -0.94
N VAL A 231 21.15 1.29 -0.12
CA VAL A 231 21.89 0.02 -0.14
C VAL A 231 21.45 -0.96 0.95
N SER A 232 20.39 -0.64 1.68
CA SER A 232 19.85 -1.49 2.74
C SER A 232 19.20 -2.75 2.17
N ALA A 233 19.14 -3.83 2.97
CA ALA A 233 18.46 -5.06 2.58
C ALA A 233 16.99 -4.81 2.28
N ALA A 234 16.30 -4.02 3.09
CA ALA A 234 14.90 -3.70 2.89
C ALA A 234 14.65 -2.92 1.59
N ALA A 235 15.53 -1.98 1.22
CA ALA A 235 15.42 -1.25 -0.05
C ALA A 235 15.49 -2.21 -1.24
N PHE A 236 16.45 -3.13 -1.24
CA PHE A 236 16.59 -4.15 -2.28
C PHE A 236 15.37 -5.08 -2.35
N ASP A 237 14.90 -5.59 -1.20
CA ASP A 237 13.76 -6.49 -1.13
C ASP A 237 12.48 -5.83 -1.67
N ILE A 238 12.21 -4.58 -1.27
CA ILE A 238 11.03 -3.82 -1.72
C ILE A 238 11.13 -3.50 -3.21
N GLU A 239 12.32 -3.18 -3.72
CA GLU A 239 12.52 -2.96 -5.16
C GLU A 239 12.21 -4.22 -5.98
N LEU A 240 12.62 -5.40 -5.51
CA LEU A 240 12.29 -6.67 -6.17
C LEU A 240 10.78 -6.92 -6.17
N ILE A 241 10.08 -6.65 -5.05
CA ILE A 241 8.63 -6.76 -4.96
C ILE A 241 7.95 -5.81 -5.95
N ALA A 242 8.41 -4.56 -6.04
CA ALA A 242 7.88 -3.56 -6.96
C ALA A 242 8.07 -3.98 -8.44
N LYS A 243 9.22 -4.54 -8.79
CA LYS A 243 9.48 -5.09 -10.15
C LYS A 243 8.55 -6.24 -10.49
N ARG A 244 8.33 -7.19 -9.56
CA ARG A 244 7.38 -8.29 -9.76
C ARG A 244 5.94 -7.80 -9.90
N LEU A 245 5.54 -6.83 -9.07
CA LEU A 245 4.24 -6.20 -9.14
C LEU A 245 4.03 -5.50 -10.49
N ALA A 246 5.03 -4.75 -10.95
CA ALA A 246 4.97 -4.08 -12.25
C ALA A 246 4.82 -5.09 -13.41
N ALA A 247 5.55 -6.20 -13.37
CA ALA A 247 5.44 -7.25 -14.38
C ALA A 247 4.07 -7.94 -14.39
N LEU A 248 3.50 -8.23 -13.20
CA LEU A 248 2.20 -8.88 -13.08
C LEU A 248 1.03 -7.99 -13.55
N LEU A 249 1.16 -6.68 -13.37
CA LEU A 249 0.11 -5.72 -13.70
C LEU A 249 0.37 -4.97 -15.02
N ASP A 250 1.36 -5.40 -15.80
CA ASP A 250 1.77 -4.76 -17.06
C ASP A 250 2.00 -3.24 -16.90
N ILE A 251 2.61 -2.87 -15.77
CA ILE A 251 2.99 -1.48 -15.50
C ILE A 251 4.25 -1.20 -16.30
N LYS A 252 4.17 -0.22 -17.20
CA LYS A 252 5.34 0.25 -17.95
C LYS A 252 6.28 0.97 -16.98
N VAL A 253 7.35 0.29 -16.62
CA VAL A 253 8.50 0.90 -15.98
C VAL A 253 9.37 1.42 -17.10
N GLY A 254 9.64 2.72 -17.14
CA GLY A 254 10.58 3.28 -18.11
C GLY A 254 11.95 2.63 -17.95
N ASP A 255 12.70 2.51 -19.02
CA ASP A 255 14.12 2.05 -19.02
C ASP A 255 15.02 3.08 -18.31
N GLY A 256 14.60 3.58 -17.15
CA GLY A 256 15.42 4.40 -16.27
C GLY A 256 16.57 3.53 -15.78
N GLU A 257 17.73 3.73 -16.37
CA GLU A 257 19.00 3.28 -15.78
C GLU A 257 18.95 3.57 -14.28
N LEU A 258 19.23 2.57 -13.48
CA LEU A 258 19.51 2.71 -12.06
C LEU A 258 20.54 3.85 -11.91
N HIS A 259 20.08 5.04 -11.57
CA HIS A 259 20.98 6.17 -11.40
C HIS A 259 21.95 5.80 -10.32
N ALA A 260 23.22 5.70 -10.74
CA ALA A 260 24.35 5.62 -9.83
C ALA A 260 24.22 6.71 -8.75
N PRO A 261 24.67 6.43 -7.52
CA PRO A 261 24.53 7.37 -6.42
C PRO A 261 25.12 8.73 -6.82
N LEU A 262 24.33 9.79 -6.61
CA LEU A 262 24.76 11.17 -6.81
C LEU A 262 26.08 11.38 -6.06
N LYS A 263 27.13 11.76 -6.81
CA LYS A 263 28.43 12.09 -6.22
C LYS A 263 28.23 13.22 -5.20
N PRO A 264 28.81 13.11 -4.01
CA PRO A 264 28.77 14.20 -3.04
C PRO A 264 29.44 15.44 -3.64
N ARG A 265 28.77 16.58 -3.53
CA ARG A 265 29.39 17.89 -3.71
C ARG A 265 30.10 18.33 -2.44
#